data_bbd594eb8bf4787a4e03ce71e079e89f
#
_entry.id   bbd594eb8bf4787a4e03ce71e079e89f
#
_cell.length_a   1.000
_cell.length_b   1.000
_cell.length_c   1.000
_cell.angle_alpha   90.00
_cell.angle_beta   90.00
_cell.angle_gamma   90.00
#
_symmetry.space_group_name_H-M   'P 1'
#
loop_
_entity.id
_entity.type
_entity.pdbx_description
1 polymer ?
#
loop_
_entity_poly.entity_id
_entity_poly.type
_entity_poly.pdbx_seq_one_letter_code
_entity_poly.pdbx_strand_id
1 'polypeptide(L)'
;MIHAFSDGGSRNNPGHAAWGFVIKVDNITIHSEGGYIGIATNNIAEYTALIKALEWLEMNKKNENIDFFLDSNLIVSQLNGIFKVKNADIREFVLKARQLEPSFKKITYTHIPREKNKEADALVNQALDNHLYGI
;
A
#
# COMPACT_ATOMS: atom_id res chain seq x y z
N MET A 1 6.12 7.64 16.74
CA MET A 1 4.89 7.41 15.94
C MET A 1 5.25 6.92 14.56
N ILE A 2 4.78 5.74 14.20
CA ILE A 2 5.11 5.14 12.91
C ILE A 2 3.96 5.38 11.94
N HIS A 3 4.26 6.03 10.83
CA HIS A 3 3.32 6.31 9.75
C HIS A 3 3.75 5.53 8.51
N ALA A 4 2.81 4.80 7.92
CA ALA A 4 3.02 4.10 6.66
C ALA A 4 2.13 4.74 5.59
N PHE A 5 2.67 4.87 4.38
CA PHE A 5 1.98 5.41 3.23
C PHE A 5 2.17 4.43 2.09
N SER A 6 1.11 4.05 1.42
CA SER A 6 1.21 3.18 0.26
C SER A 6 0.37 3.69 -0.89
N ASP A 7 0.77 3.33 -2.10
CA ASP A 7 0.04 3.64 -3.32
C ASP A 7 0.34 2.55 -4.35
N GLY A 8 -0.61 2.33 -5.22
CA GLY A 8 -0.46 1.42 -6.35
C GLY A 8 -1.29 1.91 -7.51
N GLY A 9 -0.86 1.63 -8.71
CA GLY A 9 -1.59 2.07 -9.87
C GLY A 9 -1.22 1.32 -11.13
N SER A 10 -2.10 1.38 -12.11
CA SER A 10 -1.86 0.83 -13.43
C SER A 10 -2.03 1.91 -14.49
N ARG A 11 -1.20 1.86 -15.52
CA ARG A 11 -1.36 2.67 -16.73
C ARG A 11 -2.28 1.90 -17.66
N ASN A 12 -3.52 2.35 -17.78
CA ASN A 12 -4.70 1.61 -18.22
C ASN A 12 -5.16 0.63 -17.13
N ASN A 13 -6.44 0.40 -17.03
CA ASN A 13 -7.01 -0.40 -15.95
C ASN A 13 -7.86 -1.55 -16.53
N PRO A 14 -7.31 -2.78 -16.74
CA PRO A 14 -5.97 -3.22 -16.35
C PRO A 14 -4.87 -2.73 -17.29
N GLY A 15 -3.64 -2.78 -16.80
CA GLY A 15 -2.46 -2.39 -17.56
C GLY A 15 -1.19 -2.65 -16.76
N HIS A 16 -0.08 -2.13 -17.26
CA HIS A 16 1.19 -2.18 -16.52
C HIS A 16 1.01 -1.51 -15.17
N ALA A 17 1.32 -2.23 -14.10
CA ALA A 17 1.02 -1.82 -12.74
C ALA A 17 2.26 -1.87 -11.85
N ALA A 18 2.26 -1.03 -10.82
CA ALA A 18 3.35 -0.97 -9.85
C ALA A 18 2.82 -0.56 -8.48
N TRP A 19 3.66 -0.77 -7.48
CA TRP A 19 3.38 -0.47 -6.08
C TRP A 19 4.49 0.39 -5.49
N GLY A 20 4.16 1.11 -4.43
CA GLY A 20 5.14 1.89 -3.69
C GLY A 20 4.67 2.12 -2.26
N PHE A 21 5.61 2.17 -1.33
CA PHE A 21 5.31 2.53 0.05
C PHE A 21 6.46 3.31 0.70
N VAL A 22 6.09 4.09 1.70
CA VAL A 22 7.02 4.92 2.48
C VAL A 22 6.72 4.73 3.95
N ILE A 23 7.75 4.52 4.75
CA ILE A 23 7.63 4.40 6.21
C ILE A 23 8.34 5.58 6.85
N LYS A 24 7.62 6.29 7.72
CA LYS A 24 8.16 7.43 8.47
C LYS A 24 8.05 7.20 9.97
N VAL A 25 9.08 7.62 10.69
CA VAL A 25 9.07 7.68 12.15
C VAL A 25 9.32 9.14 12.51
N ASP A 26 8.38 9.75 13.24
CA ASP A 26 8.44 11.16 13.62
C ASP A 26 8.69 12.09 12.43
N ASN A 27 7.98 11.83 11.32
CA ASN A 27 8.05 12.57 10.06
C ASN A 27 9.35 12.40 9.26
N ILE A 28 10.22 11.49 9.69
CA ILE A 28 11.47 11.20 8.98
C ILE A 28 11.30 9.88 8.23
N THR A 29 11.54 9.89 6.92
CA THR A 29 11.48 8.68 6.10
C THR A 29 12.62 7.75 6.50
N ILE A 30 12.26 6.55 6.98
CA ILE A 30 13.24 5.52 7.36
C ILE A 30 13.36 4.42 6.32
N HIS A 31 12.35 4.26 5.47
CA HIS A 31 12.36 3.28 4.39
C HIS A 31 11.37 3.68 3.31
N SER A 32 11.74 3.44 2.07
CA SER A 32 10.84 3.57 0.94
C SER A 32 11.19 2.51 -0.11
N GLU A 33 10.16 2.01 -0.78
CA GLU A 33 10.35 0.91 -1.73
C GLU A 33 9.25 0.94 -2.77
N GLY A 34 9.59 0.57 -4.01
CA GLY A 34 8.61 0.42 -5.08
C GLY A 34 8.99 -0.72 -5.99
N GLY A 35 8.04 -1.22 -6.75
CA GLY A 35 8.29 -2.32 -7.67
C GLY A 35 7.20 -2.47 -8.72
N TYR A 36 7.59 -3.14 -9.82
CA TYR A 36 6.69 -3.46 -10.92
C TYR A 36 5.94 -4.77 -10.62
N ILE A 37 4.66 -4.84 -11.00
CA ILE A 37 3.80 -6.00 -10.73
C ILE A 37 3.61 -6.87 -11.99
N GLY A 38 3.48 -6.23 -13.15
CA GLY A 38 2.99 -6.83 -14.37
C GLY A 38 1.67 -6.19 -14.78
N ILE A 39 0.83 -6.92 -15.50
CA ILE A 39 -0.49 -6.44 -15.90
C ILE A 39 -1.47 -6.70 -14.76
N ALA A 40 -2.06 -5.64 -14.23
CA ALA A 40 -3.00 -5.72 -13.11
C ALA A 40 -3.93 -4.51 -13.11
N THR A 41 -4.97 -4.59 -12.28
CA THR A 41 -5.88 -3.46 -12.04
C THR A 41 -5.30 -2.50 -11.01
N ASN A 42 -5.86 -1.29 -10.94
CA ASN A 42 -5.51 -0.32 -9.89
C ASN A 42 -5.70 -0.91 -8.50
N ASN A 43 -6.82 -1.58 -8.26
CA ASN A 43 -7.11 -2.14 -6.92
C ASN A 43 -6.11 -3.23 -6.52
N ILE A 44 -5.74 -4.10 -7.44
CA ILE A 44 -4.70 -5.12 -7.17
C ILE A 44 -3.37 -4.44 -6.85
N ALA A 45 -3.00 -3.42 -7.62
CA ALA A 45 -1.76 -2.67 -7.37
C ALA A 45 -1.75 -2.01 -6.00
N GLU A 46 -2.85 -1.40 -5.60
CA GLU A 46 -2.96 -0.73 -4.29
C GLU A 46 -2.91 -1.73 -3.13
N TYR A 47 -3.59 -2.87 -3.24
CA TYR A 47 -3.49 -3.91 -2.22
C TYR A 47 -2.10 -4.55 -2.17
N THR A 48 -1.45 -4.71 -3.32
CA THR A 48 -0.07 -5.20 -3.37
C THR A 48 0.86 -4.28 -2.57
N ALA A 49 0.73 -2.96 -2.76
CA ALA A 49 1.51 -1.97 -2.02
C ALA A 49 1.26 -2.08 -0.50
N LEU A 50 0.00 -2.22 -0.10
CA LEU A 50 -0.37 -2.40 1.30
C LEU A 50 0.32 -3.63 1.90
N ILE A 51 0.24 -4.77 1.23
CA ILE A 51 0.83 -6.02 1.72
C ILE A 51 2.35 -5.90 1.80
N LYS A 52 3.00 -5.33 0.78
CA LYS A 52 4.46 -5.10 0.80
C LYS A 52 4.87 -4.26 2.01
N ALA A 53 4.13 -3.20 2.29
CA ALA A 53 4.40 -2.34 3.44
C ALA A 53 4.18 -3.08 4.77
N LEU A 54 3.10 -3.85 4.90
CA LEU A 54 2.82 -4.62 6.11
C LEU A 54 3.88 -5.70 6.35
N GLU A 55 4.35 -6.36 5.30
CA GLU A 55 5.43 -7.36 5.41
C GLU A 55 6.72 -6.72 5.90
N TRP A 56 7.08 -5.55 5.37
CA TRP A 56 8.27 -4.82 5.84
C TRP A 56 8.12 -4.41 7.31
N LEU A 57 6.95 -3.90 7.68
CA LEU A 57 6.66 -3.48 9.04
C LEU A 57 6.70 -4.66 10.01
N GLU A 58 6.19 -5.83 9.62
CA GLU A 58 6.27 -7.03 10.43
C GLU A 58 7.71 -7.41 10.74
N MET A 59 8.60 -7.31 9.76
CA MET A 59 10.02 -7.65 9.93
C MET A 59 10.79 -6.64 10.75
N ASN A 60 10.41 -5.36 10.71
CA ASN A 60 11.23 -4.27 11.22
C ASN A 60 10.60 -3.49 12.38
N LYS A 61 9.28 -3.54 12.54
CA LYS A 61 8.52 -2.72 13.50
C LYS A 61 7.45 -3.54 14.24
N LYS A 62 7.77 -4.78 14.58
CA LYS A 62 6.89 -5.67 15.34
C LYS A 62 6.51 -5.07 16.69
N ASN A 63 5.27 -5.31 17.11
CA ASN A 63 4.71 -4.85 18.40
C ASN A 63 4.62 -3.32 18.56
N GLU A 64 4.69 -2.58 17.45
CA GLU A 64 4.53 -1.13 17.45
C GLU A 64 3.11 -0.72 17.04
N ASN A 65 2.76 0.54 17.33
CA ASN A 65 1.54 1.16 16.84
C ASN A 65 1.79 1.70 15.43
N ILE A 66 0.93 1.36 14.48
CA ILE A 66 1.06 1.77 13.09
C ILE A 66 -0.16 2.60 12.68
N ASP A 67 0.07 3.81 12.18
CA ASP A 67 -0.93 4.60 11.48
C ASP A 67 -0.68 4.46 9.98
N PHE A 68 -1.59 3.80 9.28
CA PHE A 68 -1.45 3.51 7.86
C PHE A 68 -2.36 4.43 7.06
N PHE A 69 -1.79 5.12 6.07
CA PHE A 69 -2.50 6.11 5.24
C PHE A 69 -2.54 5.65 3.79
N LEU A 70 -3.73 5.72 3.19
CA LEU A 70 -3.96 5.38 1.79
C LEU A 70 -4.87 6.43 1.16
N ASP A 71 -4.72 6.65 -0.13
CA ASP A 71 -5.56 7.62 -0.85
C ASP A 71 -6.76 6.99 -1.57
N SER A 72 -7.00 5.70 -1.42
CA SER A 72 -8.20 5.03 -1.91
C SER A 72 -9.23 4.90 -0.80
N ASN A 73 -10.32 5.65 -0.90
CA ASN A 73 -11.41 5.55 0.08
C ASN A 73 -12.05 4.16 0.07
N LEU A 74 -12.17 3.54 -1.11
CA LEU A 74 -12.72 2.18 -1.24
C LEU A 74 -11.90 1.19 -0.42
N ILE A 75 -10.59 1.18 -0.57
CA ILE A 75 -9.71 0.24 0.11
C ILE A 75 -9.69 0.48 1.61
N VAL A 76 -9.61 1.75 2.05
CA VAL A 76 -9.69 2.09 3.48
C VAL A 76 -11.01 1.60 4.07
N SER A 77 -12.12 1.80 3.36
CA SER A 77 -13.44 1.35 3.81
C SER A 77 -13.54 -0.17 3.88
N GLN A 78 -12.93 -0.89 2.93
CA GLN A 78 -12.86 -2.35 2.95
C GLN A 78 -12.02 -2.85 4.14
N LEU A 79 -10.86 -2.25 4.37
CA LEU A 79 -9.99 -2.61 5.48
C LEU A 79 -10.63 -2.32 6.85
N ASN A 80 -11.42 -1.26 6.94
CA ASN A 80 -12.13 -0.90 8.16
C ASN A 80 -13.47 -1.65 8.32
N GLY A 81 -13.78 -2.57 7.39
CA GLY A 81 -14.97 -3.40 7.49
C GLY A 81 -16.29 -2.69 7.15
N ILE A 82 -16.22 -1.50 6.54
CA ILE A 82 -17.40 -0.71 6.18
C ILE A 82 -18.02 -1.23 4.88
N PHE A 83 -17.20 -1.57 3.89
CA PHE A 83 -17.64 -2.14 2.61
C PHE A 83 -17.26 -3.61 2.53
N LYS A 84 -18.20 -4.42 2.04
CA LYS A 84 -17.94 -5.84 1.75
C LYS A 84 -17.00 -5.97 0.56
N VAL A 85 -16.15 -6.98 0.62
CA VAL A 85 -15.26 -7.36 -0.48
C VAL A 85 -15.90 -8.54 -1.21
N LYS A 86 -16.33 -8.30 -2.46
CA LYS A 86 -16.98 -9.32 -3.28
C LYS A 86 -16.02 -10.05 -4.22
N ASN A 87 -14.97 -9.36 -4.66
CA ASN A 87 -13.97 -9.92 -5.57
C ASN A 87 -13.08 -10.91 -4.81
N ALA A 88 -12.91 -12.11 -5.38
CA ALA A 88 -12.15 -13.19 -4.75
C ALA A 88 -10.68 -12.83 -4.56
N ASP A 89 -10.05 -12.18 -5.56
CA ASP A 89 -8.63 -11.79 -5.47
C ASP A 89 -8.43 -10.74 -4.38
N ILE A 90 -9.33 -9.77 -4.29
CA ILE A 90 -9.27 -8.73 -3.26
C ILE A 90 -9.49 -9.34 -1.87
N ARG A 91 -10.38 -10.31 -1.74
CA ARG A 91 -10.57 -11.02 -0.46
C ARG A 91 -9.30 -11.69 0.03
N GLU A 92 -8.51 -12.27 -0.88
CA GLU A 92 -7.22 -12.87 -0.51
C GLU A 92 -6.25 -11.83 0.04
N PHE A 93 -6.21 -10.65 -0.54
CA PHE A 93 -5.39 -9.55 -0.02
C PHE A 93 -5.85 -9.11 1.37
N VAL A 94 -7.15 -8.99 1.58
CA VAL A 94 -7.70 -8.62 2.90
C VAL A 94 -7.35 -9.70 3.93
N LEU A 95 -7.49 -10.98 3.59
CA LEU A 95 -7.08 -12.08 4.46
C LEU A 95 -5.60 -12.00 4.82
N LYS A 96 -4.75 -11.71 3.86
CA LYS A 96 -3.31 -11.55 4.09
C LYS A 96 -3.04 -10.40 5.05
N ALA A 97 -3.71 -9.27 4.86
CA ALA A 97 -3.59 -8.14 5.79
C ALA A 97 -4.01 -8.54 7.20
N ARG A 98 -5.13 -9.26 7.36
CA ARG A 98 -5.62 -9.73 8.66
C ARG A 98 -4.62 -10.69 9.33
N GLN A 99 -3.90 -11.48 8.56
CA GLN A 99 -2.85 -12.37 9.09
C GLN A 99 -1.62 -11.60 9.59
N LEU A 100 -1.33 -10.44 8.99
CA LEU A 100 -0.18 -9.61 9.37
C LEU A 100 -0.50 -8.67 10.54
N GLU A 101 -1.74 -8.23 10.67
CA GLU A 101 -2.15 -7.26 11.71
C GLU A 101 -1.80 -7.66 13.14
N PRO A 102 -1.93 -8.94 13.56
CA PRO A 102 -1.58 -9.32 14.93
C PRO A 102 -0.11 -9.10 15.30
N SER A 103 0.76 -8.89 14.33
CA SER A 103 2.18 -8.59 14.60
C SER A 103 2.37 -7.20 15.20
N PHE A 104 1.35 -6.35 15.16
CA PHE A 104 1.42 -4.98 15.64
C PHE A 104 0.59 -4.82 16.92
N LYS A 105 0.97 -3.88 17.77
CA LYS A 105 0.21 -3.56 18.97
C LYS A 105 -1.16 -2.97 18.58
N LYS A 106 -1.16 -2.08 17.59
CA LYS A 106 -2.37 -1.48 17.02
C LYS A 106 -2.06 -1.02 15.60
N ILE A 107 -2.99 -1.21 14.70
CA ILE A 107 -2.92 -0.66 13.35
C ILE A 107 -4.24 0.02 12.99
N THR A 108 -4.14 1.22 12.43
CA THR A 108 -5.29 1.97 11.93
C THR A 108 -5.08 2.29 10.45
N TYR A 109 -6.17 2.29 9.68
CA TYR A 109 -6.16 2.67 8.27
C TYR A 109 -6.97 3.96 8.11
N THR A 110 -6.34 4.97 7.52
CA THR A 110 -6.95 6.29 7.36
C THR A 110 -6.84 6.75 5.91
N HIS A 111 -7.95 7.25 5.38
CA HIS A 111 -7.97 7.84 4.04
C HIS A 111 -7.36 9.23 4.07
N ILE A 112 -6.47 9.52 3.11
CA ILE A 112 -5.88 10.84 2.90
C ILE A 112 -6.09 11.25 1.44
N PRO A 113 -6.12 12.56 1.15
CA PRO A 113 -6.17 13.02 -0.24
C PRO A 113 -4.89 12.65 -0.99
N ARG A 114 -5.01 12.48 -2.30
CA ARG A 114 -3.89 12.07 -3.17
C ARG A 114 -2.70 13.01 -3.06
N GLU A 115 -2.92 14.31 -2.94
CA GLU A 115 -1.85 15.31 -2.81
C GLU A 115 -1.02 15.15 -1.53
N LYS A 116 -1.50 14.37 -0.56
CA LYS A 116 -0.77 14.04 0.66
C LYS A 116 -0.07 12.68 0.59
N ASN A 117 -0.17 12.00 -0.55
CA ASN A 117 0.45 10.68 -0.78
C ASN A 117 1.45 10.71 -1.95
N LYS A 118 2.08 11.86 -2.18
CA LYS A 118 2.93 12.09 -3.35
C LYS A 118 4.20 11.23 -3.37
N GLU A 119 4.78 10.95 -2.22
CA GLU A 119 6.02 10.16 -2.15
C GLU A 119 5.78 8.72 -2.59
N ALA A 120 4.70 8.10 -2.13
CA ALA A 120 4.33 6.74 -2.56
C ALA A 120 3.94 6.72 -4.04
N ASP A 121 3.18 7.72 -4.50
CA ASP A 121 2.81 7.87 -5.90
C ASP A 121 4.05 8.00 -6.81
N ALA A 122 5.04 8.77 -6.38
CA ALA A 122 6.28 8.93 -7.13
C ALA A 122 7.02 7.60 -7.30
N LEU A 123 7.01 6.75 -6.28
CA LEU A 123 7.63 5.42 -6.35
C LEU A 123 6.91 4.51 -7.36
N VAL A 124 5.59 4.59 -7.42
CA VAL A 124 4.79 3.86 -8.42
C VAL A 124 5.19 4.29 -9.82
N ASN A 125 5.22 5.58 -10.08
CA ASN A 125 5.58 6.11 -11.40
C ASN A 125 7.02 5.80 -11.77
N GLN A 126 7.94 5.87 -10.82
CA GLN A 126 9.35 5.51 -11.05
C GLN A 126 9.48 4.03 -11.45
N ALA A 127 8.78 3.13 -10.76
CA ALA A 127 8.82 1.71 -11.08
C ALA A 127 8.25 1.42 -12.46
N LEU A 128 7.16 2.11 -12.85
CA LEU A 128 6.57 1.98 -14.18
C LEU A 128 7.51 2.52 -15.27
N ASP A 129 8.09 3.69 -15.05
CA ASP A 129 9.01 4.31 -16.01
C ASP A 129 10.28 3.48 -16.18
N ASN A 130 10.83 2.94 -15.09
CA ASN A 130 11.99 2.05 -15.15
C ASN A 130 11.69 0.81 -16.00
N HIS A 131 10.53 0.20 -15.80
CA HIS A 131 10.15 -1.00 -16.54
C HIS A 131 9.85 -0.70 -18.00
N LEU A 132 9.08 0.36 -18.29
CA LEU A 132 8.59 0.65 -19.64
C LEU A 132 9.64 1.34 -20.51
N TYR A 133 10.54 2.13 -19.92
CA TYR A 133 11.46 2.99 -20.65
C TYR A 133 12.92 2.75 -20.32
N GLY A 134 13.23 1.88 -19.38
CA GLY A 134 14.60 1.55 -18.99
C GLY A 134 15.34 2.67 -18.26
N ILE A 135 14.60 3.51 -17.55
CA ILE A 135 15.20 4.66 -16.86
C ILE A 135 15.13 4.57 -15.33
#